data_5c17caafe3d2d8781c59bf163e82f0c4
#
_entry.id   5c17caafe3d2d8781c59bf163e82f0c4
#
_cell.length_a   1.000
_cell.length_b   1.000
_cell.length_c   1.000
_cell.angle_alpha   90.00
_cell.angle_beta   90.00
_cell.angle_gamma   90.00
#
_symmetry.space_group_name_H-M   'P 1'
#
loop_
_entity.id
_entity.type
_entity.pdbx_description
1 polymer ?
#
loop_
_entity_poly.entity_id
_entity_poly.type
_entity_poly.pdbx_seq_one_letter_code
_entity_poly.pdbx_strand_id
1 'polypeptide(L)'
;MNQSIDDKVDSRIKEDLSPTRNLTGLHLKIVASIAIIWSLFQLWYASPFPFWFNIGMFKGLPARAIHLGFALTLAFLIYPTFKGKKISIFDIIISFVGAFCCLYIYFFYDQLVDRGGVLLNIPVSENFNLPVELILGSLGILILLEATRRAIGLPLVIIASCFLLFSYFGRYAPEIISHGGLSLNRLVGFQWLDQEAIFGIPIGV
;
A
#
# COMPACT_ATOMS: atom_id res chain seq x y z
N MET A 1 10.12 28.48 -37.64
CA MET A 1 8.72 28.43 -37.15
C MET A 1 8.24 26.98 -36.93
N ASN A 2 8.65 26.00 -37.74
CA ASN A 2 8.29 24.57 -37.53
C ASN A 2 8.87 23.95 -36.25
N GLN A 3 10.15 24.24 -35.95
CA GLN A 3 10.82 23.61 -34.78
C GLN A 3 10.13 23.91 -33.44
N SER A 4 9.55 25.10 -33.27
CA SER A 4 8.81 25.44 -32.03
C SER A 4 7.43 24.75 -31.94
N ILE A 5 6.88 24.33 -33.06
CA ILE A 5 5.61 23.59 -33.12
C ILE A 5 5.89 22.11 -32.81
N ASP A 6 6.93 21.56 -33.40
CA ASP A 6 7.35 20.18 -33.16
C ASP A 6 7.76 19.96 -31.69
N ASP A 7 8.50 20.89 -31.09
CA ASP A 7 8.86 20.85 -29.67
C ASP A 7 7.62 20.89 -28.74
N LYS A 8 6.60 21.69 -29.12
CA LYS A 8 5.32 21.74 -28.38
C LYS A 8 4.49 20.47 -28.54
N VAL A 9 4.49 19.88 -29.72
CA VAL A 9 3.79 18.61 -29.98
C VAL A 9 4.47 17.50 -29.21
N ASP A 10 5.79 17.39 -29.28
CA ASP A 10 6.56 16.37 -28.53
C ASP A 10 6.41 16.51 -27.02
N SER A 11 6.38 17.74 -26.48
CA SER A 11 6.15 17.97 -25.06
C SER A 11 4.74 17.54 -24.61
N ARG A 12 3.71 17.76 -25.44
CA ARG A 12 2.33 17.31 -25.18
C ARG A 12 2.20 15.79 -25.28
N ILE A 13 2.84 15.18 -26.28
CA ILE A 13 2.86 13.71 -26.40
C ILE A 13 3.52 13.08 -25.18
N LYS A 14 4.65 13.60 -24.71
CA LYS A 14 5.33 13.15 -23.49
C LYS A 14 4.45 13.34 -22.23
N GLU A 15 3.73 14.46 -22.14
CA GLU A 15 2.79 14.73 -21.04
C GLU A 15 1.61 13.77 -21.06
N ASP A 16 1.04 13.47 -22.24
CA ASP A 16 -0.09 12.54 -22.40
C ASP A 16 0.30 11.07 -22.20
N LEU A 17 1.56 10.71 -22.47
CA LEU A 17 2.10 9.38 -22.24
C LEU A 17 2.61 9.16 -20.81
N SER A 18 2.79 10.23 -20.03
CA SER A 18 3.25 10.13 -18.65
C SER A 18 2.17 9.48 -17.77
N PRO A 19 2.49 8.41 -17.03
CA PRO A 19 1.56 7.81 -16.08
C PRO A 19 1.32 8.69 -14.85
N THR A 20 2.17 9.72 -14.65
CA THR A 20 2.15 10.58 -13.48
C THR A 20 1.38 11.87 -13.75
N ARG A 21 0.81 12.42 -12.68
CA ARG A 21 0.08 13.69 -12.71
C ARG A 21 1.06 14.88 -12.72
N ASN A 22 0.81 15.87 -13.58
CA ASN A 22 1.49 17.17 -13.53
C ASN A 22 0.93 18.00 -12.38
N LEU A 23 1.59 17.92 -11.23
CA LEU A 23 1.22 18.65 -10.03
C LEU A 23 1.72 20.09 -10.09
N THR A 24 0.87 21.05 -9.77
CA THR A 24 1.21 22.47 -9.73
C THR A 24 0.63 23.14 -8.48
N GLY A 25 1.21 24.26 -8.07
CA GLY A 25 0.69 25.09 -6.98
C GLY A 25 0.62 24.36 -5.63
N LEU A 26 -0.54 24.42 -4.99
CA LEU A 26 -0.76 23.85 -3.66
C LEU A 26 -0.60 22.31 -3.63
N HIS A 27 -1.08 21.63 -4.67
CA HIS A 27 -1.00 20.16 -4.74
C HIS A 27 0.45 19.68 -4.79
N LEU A 28 1.32 20.37 -5.53
CA LEU A 28 2.75 20.06 -5.56
C LEU A 28 3.38 20.25 -4.17
N LYS A 29 3.03 21.33 -3.46
CA LYS A 29 3.55 21.59 -2.12
C LYS A 29 3.12 20.50 -1.12
N ILE A 30 1.86 20.06 -1.18
CA ILE A 30 1.35 18.98 -0.31
C ILE A 30 2.11 17.68 -0.56
N VAL A 31 2.23 17.25 -1.82
CA VAL A 31 2.93 16.02 -2.18
C VAL A 31 4.42 16.11 -1.80
N ALA A 32 5.07 17.23 -2.07
CA ALA A 32 6.45 17.45 -1.67
C ALA A 32 6.63 17.42 -0.16
N SER A 33 5.72 18.03 0.62
CA SER A 33 5.76 17.97 2.08
C SER A 33 5.63 16.56 2.61
N ILE A 34 4.69 15.76 2.07
CA ILE A 34 4.52 14.35 2.45
C ILE A 34 5.80 13.55 2.13
N ALA A 35 6.39 13.76 0.94
CA ALA A 35 7.62 13.09 0.54
C ALA A 35 8.81 13.47 1.44
N ILE A 36 8.94 14.74 1.84
CA ILE A 36 9.96 15.20 2.78
C ILE A 36 9.77 14.57 4.15
N ILE A 37 8.54 14.56 4.68
CA ILE A 37 8.22 13.93 5.97
C ILE A 37 8.55 12.45 5.93
N TRP A 38 8.19 11.75 4.86
CA TRP A 38 8.55 10.35 4.66
C TRP A 38 10.07 10.12 4.62
N SER A 39 10.80 10.95 3.88
CA SER A 39 12.27 10.87 3.84
C SER A 39 12.91 11.11 5.20
N LEU A 40 12.41 12.10 5.95
CA LEU A 40 12.88 12.38 7.32
C LEU A 40 12.57 11.21 8.26
N PHE A 41 11.39 10.61 8.15
CA PHE A 41 11.04 9.40 8.90
C PHE A 41 12.00 8.25 8.61
N GLN A 42 12.34 8.00 7.34
CA GLN A 42 13.29 6.97 6.95
C GLN A 42 14.70 7.25 7.48
N LEU A 43 15.17 8.48 7.36
CA LEU A 43 16.47 8.89 7.91
C LEU A 43 16.52 8.72 9.43
N TRP A 44 15.44 9.10 10.13
CA TRP A 44 15.32 8.89 11.56
C TRP A 44 15.38 7.41 11.92
N TYR A 45 14.56 6.59 11.26
CA TYR A 45 14.47 5.15 11.51
C TYR A 45 15.79 4.42 11.23
N ALA A 46 16.49 4.78 10.17
CA ALA A 46 17.78 4.16 9.78
C ALA A 46 18.98 4.68 10.59
N SER A 47 18.81 5.79 11.32
CA SER A 47 19.90 6.42 12.07
C SER A 47 20.06 5.84 13.48
N PRO A 48 21.19 6.06 14.17
CA PRO A 48 21.35 5.71 15.58
C PRO A 48 20.61 6.65 16.54
N PHE A 49 20.03 7.76 16.06
CA PHE A 49 19.43 8.78 16.89
C PHE A 49 18.26 8.27 17.78
N PRO A 50 17.33 7.40 17.31
CA PRO A 50 16.29 6.84 18.17
C PRO A 50 16.85 6.17 19.42
N PHE A 51 17.98 5.47 19.30
CA PHE A 51 18.65 4.81 20.43
C PHE A 51 19.36 5.81 21.36
N TRP A 52 20.00 6.84 20.82
CA TRP A 52 20.72 7.82 21.59
C TRP A 52 19.80 8.72 22.41
N PHE A 53 18.67 9.11 21.82
CA PHE A 53 17.70 9.98 22.46
C PHE A 53 16.58 9.23 23.21
N ASN A 54 16.52 7.91 23.06
CA ASN A 54 15.44 7.05 23.58
C ASN A 54 14.03 7.54 23.20
N ILE A 55 13.89 8.04 21.97
CA ILE A 55 12.64 8.60 21.43
C ILE A 55 12.35 8.01 20.05
N GLY A 56 11.08 7.62 19.82
CA GLY A 56 10.64 7.20 18.49
C GLY A 56 11.32 5.91 18.01
N MET A 57 11.58 4.98 18.91
CA MET A 57 12.02 3.63 18.57
C MET A 57 10.82 2.84 18.05
N PHE A 58 10.77 2.66 16.74
CA PHE A 58 9.74 1.84 16.11
C PHE A 58 10.21 0.39 16.01
N LYS A 59 9.33 -0.55 16.33
CA LYS A 59 9.54 -1.97 16.05
C LYS A 59 9.44 -2.22 14.53
N GLY A 60 10.00 -3.32 14.03
CA GLY A 60 10.11 -3.57 12.59
C GLY A 60 8.79 -3.48 11.81
N LEU A 61 7.75 -4.21 12.22
CA LEU A 61 6.46 -4.22 11.54
C LEU A 61 5.74 -2.85 11.54
N PRO A 62 5.62 -2.14 12.68
CA PRO A 62 5.07 -0.79 12.70
C PRO A 62 5.79 0.21 11.81
N ALA A 63 7.13 0.18 11.78
CA ALA A 63 7.91 1.06 10.92
C ALA A 63 7.62 0.80 9.43
N ARG A 64 7.55 -0.47 9.04
CA ARG A 64 7.21 -0.90 7.67
C ARG A 64 5.79 -0.54 7.29
N ALA A 65 4.84 -0.65 8.22
CA ALA A 65 3.44 -0.23 8.02
C ALA A 65 3.33 1.28 7.79
N ILE A 66 4.02 2.10 8.59
CA ILE A 66 4.09 3.55 8.38
C ILE A 66 4.71 3.86 7.01
N HIS A 67 5.80 3.19 6.65
CA HIS A 67 6.45 3.34 5.35
C HIS A 67 5.48 3.05 4.19
N LEU A 68 4.77 1.93 4.25
CA LEU A 68 3.78 1.58 3.23
C LEU A 68 2.62 2.59 3.19
N GLY A 69 2.19 3.11 4.34
CA GLY A 69 1.17 4.15 4.42
C GLY A 69 1.57 5.43 3.66
N PHE A 70 2.81 5.89 3.81
CA PHE A 70 3.36 7.00 3.02
C PHE A 70 3.43 6.66 1.53
N ALA A 71 3.92 5.47 1.18
CA ALA A 71 4.04 5.02 -0.21
C ALA A 71 2.67 4.98 -0.90
N LEU A 72 1.64 4.40 -0.27
CA LEU A 72 0.28 4.37 -0.80
C LEU A 72 -0.31 5.77 -0.95
N THR A 73 -0.11 6.62 0.06
CA THR A 73 -0.57 8.01 0.01
C THR A 73 0.02 8.75 -1.20
N LEU A 74 1.32 8.69 -1.38
CA LEU A 74 1.99 9.32 -2.51
C LEU A 74 1.61 8.67 -3.85
N ALA A 75 1.47 7.35 -3.90
CA ALA A 75 1.07 6.65 -5.11
C ALA A 75 -0.28 7.18 -5.63
N PHE A 76 -1.30 7.31 -4.79
CA PHE A 76 -2.62 7.79 -5.22
C PHE A 76 -2.66 9.29 -5.51
N LEU A 77 -1.81 10.09 -4.88
CA LEU A 77 -1.70 11.52 -5.18
C LEU A 77 -0.95 11.78 -6.49
N ILE A 78 0.04 10.94 -6.83
CA ILE A 78 0.88 11.11 -8.03
C ILE A 78 0.27 10.41 -9.24
N TYR A 79 -0.28 9.19 -9.09
CA TYR A 79 -0.86 8.39 -10.17
C TYR A 79 -2.38 8.52 -10.19
N PRO A 80 -2.95 9.24 -11.14
CA PRO A 80 -4.38 9.55 -11.16
C PRO A 80 -5.25 8.35 -11.55
N THR A 81 -6.49 8.30 -11.01
CA THR A 81 -7.53 7.39 -11.51
C THR A 81 -7.99 7.79 -12.91
N PHE A 82 -8.20 9.08 -13.11
CA PHE A 82 -8.67 9.66 -14.37
C PHE A 82 -7.61 10.64 -14.89
N LYS A 83 -7.35 10.61 -16.20
CA LYS A 83 -6.44 11.55 -16.84
C LYS A 83 -6.90 12.99 -16.55
N GLY A 84 -6.12 13.73 -15.79
CA GLY A 84 -6.43 15.11 -15.42
C GLY A 84 -5.38 15.72 -14.50
N LYS A 85 -5.32 17.08 -14.48
CA LYS A 85 -4.32 17.82 -13.69
C LYS A 85 -4.70 17.94 -12.20
N LYS A 86 -5.99 17.81 -11.86
CA LYS A 86 -6.49 17.96 -10.48
C LYS A 86 -6.54 16.64 -9.75
N ILE A 87 -6.26 16.68 -8.44
CA ILE A 87 -6.44 15.51 -7.57
C ILE A 87 -7.94 15.26 -7.43
N SER A 88 -8.38 14.05 -7.76
CA SER A 88 -9.76 13.63 -7.59
C SER A 88 -10.07 13.41 -6.11
N ILE A 89 -11.29 13.69 -5.69
CA ILE A 89 -11.80 13.31 -4.37
C ILE A 89 -11.65 11.81 -4.13
N PHE A 90 -11.86 11.00 -5.16
CA PHE A 90 -11.67 9.55 -5.08
C PHE A 90 -10.21 9.17 -4.76
N ASP A 91 -9.22 9.85 -5.35
CA ASP A 91 -7.81 9.61 -5.07
C ASP A 91 -7.45 9.98 -3.62
N ILE A 92 -8.06 11.04 -3.08
CA ILE A 92 -7.88 11.44 -1.69
C ILE A 92 -8.47 10.41 -0.74
N ILE A 93 -9.69 9.93 -1.01
CA ILE A 93 -10.37 8.94 -0.17
C ILE A 93 -9.58 7.63 -0.15
N ILE A 94 -9.20 7.09 -1.31
CA ILE A 94 -8.46 5.82 -1.38
C ILE A 94 -7.08 5.93 -0.74
N SER A 95 -6.41 7.08 -0.89
CA SER A 95 -5.16 7.40 -0.23
C SER A 95 -5.30 7.37 1.30
N PHE A 96 -6.34 8.03 1.82
CA PHE A 96 -6.62 8.06 3.25
C PHE A 96 -6.96 6.69 3.80
N VAL A 97 -7.82 5.93 3.10
CA VAL A 97 -8.20 4.57 3.51
C VAL A 97 -6.99 3.63 3.49
N GLY A 98 -6.13 3.73 2.48
CA GLY A 98 -4.89 2.93 2.41
C GLY A 98 -3.94 3.25 3.56
N ALA A 99 -3.73 4.53 3.85
CA ALA A 99 -2.94 4.95 5.01
C ALA A 99 -3.55 4.46 6.33
N PHE A 100 -4.88 4.53 6.48
CA PHE A 100 -5.58 4.04 7.67
C PHE A 100 -5.41 2.53 7.87
N CYS A 101 -5.51 1.72 6.80
CA CYS A 101 -5.26 0.28 6.88
C CYS A 101 -3.82 -0.04 7.36
N CYS A 102 -2.84 0.76 6.96
CA CYS A 102 -1.46 0.61 7.42
C CYS A 102 -1.29 1.09 8.88
N LEU A 103 -1.88 2.24 9.23
CA LEU A 103 -1.80 2.78 10.58
C LEU A 103 -2.49 1.90 11.62
N TYR A 104 -3.51 1.14 11.22
CA TYR A 104 -4.13 0.15 12.10
C TYR A 104 -3.10 -0.82 12.67
N ILE A 105 -2.17 -1.31 11.86
CA ILE A 105 -1.08 -2.21 12.30
C ILE A 105 -0.20 -1.51 13.34
N TYR A 106 0.10 -0.23 13.17
CA TYR A 106 0.89 0.53 14.13
C TYR A 106 0.21 0.63 15.49
N PHE A 107 -1.08 0.97 15.52
CA PHE A 107 -1.81 1.17 16.78
C PHE A 107 -2.11 -0.13 17.52
N PHE A 108 -2.31 -1.24 16.80
CA PHE A 108 -2.66 -2.54 17.37
C PHE A 108 -1.50 -3.54 17.36
N TYR A 109 -0.27 -3.04 17.17
CA TYR A 109 0.92 -3.89 17.02
C TYR A 109 1.11 -4.90 18.15
N ASP A 110 1.05 -4.47 19.40
CA ASP A 110 1.30 -5.34 20.55
C ASP A 110 0.27 -6.48 20.61
N GLN A 111 -0.99 -6.19 20.31
CA GLN A 111 -2.04 -7.22 20.23
C GLN A 111 -1.82 -8.19 19.06
N LEU A 112 -1.31 -7.71 17.93
CA LEU A 112 -1.02 -8.54 16.75
C LEU A 112 0.15 -9.50 17.03
N VAL A 113 1.18 -9.04 17.71
CA VAL A 113 2.35 -9.86 18.08
C VAL A 113 1.97 -10.95 19.07
N ASP A 114 1.22 -10.61 20.11
CA ASP A 114 0.80 -11.56 21.14
C ASP A 114 -0.08 -12.68 20.58
N ARG A 115 -0.76 -12.43 19.47
CA ARG A 115 -1.64 -13.39 18.79
C ARG A 115 -0.97 -14.16 17.64
N GLY A 116 0.27 -13.84 17.28
CA GLY A 116 0.94 -14.43 16.14
C GLY A 116 0.23 -14.18 14.80
N GLY A 117 -0.34 -12.99 14.62
CA GLY A 117 -1.04 -12.59 13.38
C GLY A 117 -2.48 -13.15 13.24
N VAL A 118 -3.03 -13.77 14.27
CA VAL A 118 -4.42 -14.27 14.26
C VAL A 118 -5.41 -13.10 14.29
N LEU A 119 -6.41 -13.13 13.40
CA LEU A 119 -7.46 -12.10 13.34
C LEU A 119 -8.26 -12.04 14.65
N LEU A 120 -8.54 -10.82 15.10
CA LEU A 120 -9.49 -10.59 16.19
C LEU A 120 -10.92 -10.85 15.71
N ASN A 121 -11.67 -11.64 16.46
CA ASN A 121 -13.11 -11.82 16.26
C ASN A 121 -13.89 -10.63 16.89
N ILE A 122 -13.58 -9.42 16.47
CA ILE A 122 -14.36 -8.23 16.84
C ILE A 122 -15.33 -8.00 15.70
N PRO A 123 -16.65 -8.24 15.86
CA PRO A 123 -17.62 -8.00 14.80
C PRO A 123 -17.75 -6.51 14.52
N VAL A 124 -17.90 -6.15 13.26
CA VAL A 124 -18.12 -4.75 12.83
C VAL A 124 -19.45 -4.22 13.38
N SER A 125 -20.44 -5.09 13.54
CA SER A 125 -21.77 -4.82 14.07
C SER A 125 -22.37 -6.11 14.61
N GLU A 126 -23.32 -6.02 15.53
CA GLU A 126 -24.07 -7.18 16.06
C GLU A 126 -24.68 -8.05 14.96
N ASN A 127 -25.03 -7.45 13.82
CA ASN A 127 -25.60 -8.13 12.66
C ASN A 127 -24.57 -8.57 11.61
N PHE A 128 -23.30 -8.21 11.76
CA PHE A 128 -22.26 -8.43 10.75
C PHE A 128 -21.03 -9.11 11.36
N ASN A 129 -21.02 -10.42 11.28
CA ASN A 129 -20.07 -11.31 11.96
C ASN A 129 -18.68 -11.41 11.28
N LEU A 130 -18.27 -10.38 10.54
CA LEU A 130 -16.93 -10.32 9.96
C LEU A 130 -15.98 -9.53 10.87
N PRO A 131 -14.80 -10.04 11.18
CA PRO A 131 -13.83 -9.33 12.00
C PRO A 131 -13.33 -8.07 11.29
N VAL A 132 -13.16 -6.98 12.05
CA VAL A 132 -12.66 -5.68 11.54
C VAL A 132 -11.33 -5.86 10.81
N GLU A 133 -10.44 -6.67 11.35
CA GLU A 133 -9.12 -6.93 10.76
C GLU A 133 -9.20 -7.62 9.40
N LEU A 134 -10.17 -8.51 9.19
CA LEU A 134 -10.40 -9.14 7.89
C LEU A 134 -10.80 -8.10 6.84
N ILE A 135 -11.63 -7.14 7.21
CA ILE A 135 -12.06 -6.07 6.31
C ILE A 135 -10.89 -5.14 6.01
N LEU A 136 -10.19 -4.66 7.04
CA LEU A 136 -9.07 -3.74 6.87
C LEU A 136 -7.90 -4.38 6.11
N GLY A 137 -7.57 -5.63 6.41
CA GLY A 137 -6.52 -6.35 5.70
C GLY A 137 -6.89 -6.64 4.24
N SER A 138 -8.12 -7.10 3.98
CA SER A 138 -8.60 -7.32 2.60
C SER A 138 -8.60 -6.01 1.81
N LEU A 139 -9.08 -4.93 2.41
CA LEU A 139 -9.10 -3.61 1.80
C LEU A 139 -7.68 -3.09 1.54
N GLY A 140 -6.77 -3.28 2.48
CA GLY A 140 -5.36 -2.93 2.33
C GLY A 140 -4.69 -3.66 1.16
N ILE A 141 -4.91 -4.97 1.03
CA ILE A 141 -4.41 -5.78 -0.09
C ILE A 141 -4.97 -5.26 -1.43
N LEU A 142 -6.28 -5.00 -1.51
CA LEU A 142 -6.92 -4.49 -2.73
C LEU A 142 -6.40 -3.10 -3.11
N ILE A 143 -6.22 -2.22 -2.12
CA ILE A 143 -5.66 -0.87 -2.33
C ILE A 143 -4.21 -0.96 -2.80
N LEU A 144 -3.41 -1.88 -2.25
CA LEU A 144 -2.04 -2.11 -2.69
C LEU A 144 -1.99 -2.61 -4.14
N LEU A 145 -2.85 -3.55 -4.52
CA LEU A 145 -2.96 -4.01 -5.90
C LEU A 145 -3.38 -2.87 -6.84
N GLU A 146 -4.30 -2.01 -6.43
CA GLU A 146 -4.70 -0.84 -7.22
C GLU A 146 -3.57 0.19 -7.35
N ALA A 147 -2.80 0.44 -6.28
CA ALA A 147 -1.62 1.30 -6.33
C ALA A 147 -0.56 0.72 -7.30
N THR A 148 -0.32 -0.59 -7.24
CA THR A 148 0.58 -1.30 -8.14
C THR A 148 0.12 -1.19 -9.60
N ARG A 149 -1.18 -1.35 -9.85
CA ARG A 149 -1.78 -1.20 -11.19
C ARG A 149 -1.51 0.19 -11.78
N ARG A 150 -1.61 1.23 -10.95
CA ARG A 150 -1.40 2.61 -11.40
C ARG A 150 0.06 2.95 -11.60
N ALA A 151 0.94 2.50 -10.72
CA ALA A 151 2.36 2.86 -10.74
C ALA A 151 3.18 2.01 -11.72
N ILE A 152 2.90 0.70 -11.81
CA ILE A 152 3.72 -0.26 -12.55
C ILE A 152 2.95 -0.83 -13.76
N GLY A 153 1.62 -1.00 -13.62
CA GLY A 153 0.75 -1.53 -14.66
C GLY A 153 0.13 -2.88 -14.34
N LEU A 154 -0.70 -3.36 -15.27
CA LEU A 154 -1.50 -4.59 -15.12
C LEU A 154 -0.69 -5.89 -14.99
N PRO A 155 0.45 -6.10 -15.67
CA PRO A 155 1.11 -7.41 -15.65
C PRO A 155 1.46 -7.89 -14.25
N LEU A 156 2.01 -7.01 -13.41
CA LEU A 156 2.39 -7.36 -12.04
C LEU A 156 1.17 -7.67 -11.17
N VAL A 157 0.08 -6.92 -11.35
CA VAL A 157 -1.18 -7.15 -10.61
C VAL A 157 -1.79 -8.49 -10.97
N ILE A 158 -1.75 -8.88 -12.27
CA ILE A 158 -2.25 -10.18 -12.72
C ILE A 158 -1.44 -11.29 -12.05
N ILE A 159 -0.11 -11.22 -12.08
CA ILE A 159 0.76 -12.21 -11.45
C ILE A 159 0.46 -12.31 -9.95
N ALA A 160 0.44 -11.19 -9.23
CA ALA A 160 0.15 -11.16 -7.80
C ALA A 160 -1.25 -11.74 -7.49
N SER A 161 -2.26 -11.37 -8.28
CA SER A 161 -3.62 -11.91 -8.12
C SER A 161 -3.69 -13.40 -8.39
N CYS A 162 -2.96 -13.91 -9.40
CA CYS A 162 -2.87 -15.35 -9.64
C CYS A 162 -2.28 -16.10 -8.45
N PHE A 163 -1.23 -15.58 -7.81
CA PHE A 163 -0.65 -16.21 -6.62
C PHE A 163 -1.60 -16.15 -5.41
N LEU A 164 -2.32 -15.05 -5.21
CA LEU A 164 -3.33 -14.96 -4.15
C LEU A 164 -4.47 -15.96 -4.37
N LEU A 165 -4.97 -16.06 -5.61
CA LEU A 165 -5.99 -17.03 -5.98
C LEU A 165 -5.48 -18.47 -5.85
N PHE A 166 -4.26 -18.74 -6.27
CA PHE A 166 -3.64 -20.05 -6.09
C PHE A 166 -3.52 -20.42 -4.62
N SER A 167 -3.11 -19.50 -3.76
CA SER A 167 -3.04 -19.72 -2.31
C SER A 167 -4.40 -20.07 -1.71
N TYR A 168 -5.48 -19.46 -2.22
CA TYR A 168 -6.85 -19.72 -1.76
C TYR A 168 -7.41 -21.02 -2.34
N PHE A 169 -7.27 -21.22 -3.66
CA PHE A 169 -7.84 -22.34 -4.41
C PHE A 169 -6.88 -23.53 -4.60
N GLY A 170 -5.78 -23.59 -3.85
CA GLY A 170 -4.72 -24.58 -4.05
C GLY A 170 -5.15 -26.05 -4.06
N ARG A 171 -6.27 -26.40 -3.40
CA ARG A 171 -6.85 -27.75 -3.41
C ARG A 171 -7.43 -28.17 -4.77
N TYR A 172 -7.72 -27.21 -5.64
CA TYR A 172 -8.25 -27.44 -6.99
C TYR A 172 -7.14 -27.41 -8.06
N ALA A 173 -5.91 -27.18 -7.64
CA ALA A 173 -4.77 -27.16 -8.55
C ALA A 173 -4.39 -28.57 -9.01
N PRO A 174 -3.66 -28.74 -10.15
CA PRO A 174 -3.13 -30.02 -10.58
C PRO A 174 -2.31 -30.70 -9.48
N GLU A 175 -2.34 -32.04 -9.42
CA GLU A 175 -1.73 -32.83 -8.35
C GLU A 175 -0.29 -32.45 -8.01
N ILE A 176 0.52 -32.10 -9.03
CA ILE A 176 1.94 -31.74 -8.85
C ILE A 176 2.14 -30.48 -8.01
N ILE A 177 1.17 -29.52 -8.03
CA ILE A 177 1.24 -28.23 -7.34
C ILE A 177 0.08 -28.04 -6.36
N SER A 178 -0.75 -29.08 -6.18
CA SER A 178 -1.91 -29.00 -5.27
C SER A 178 -1.46 -28.87 -3.81
N HIS A 179 -2.19 -28.08 -3.05
CA HIS A 179 -2.01 -27.91 -1.62
C HIS A 179 -3.37 -27.68 -0.93
N GLY A 180 -3.41 -27.76 0.38
CA GLY A 180 -4.67 -27.72 1.16
C GLY A 180 -5.51 -26.43 1.00
N GLY A 181 -4.99 -25.41 0.35
CA GLY A 181 -5.62 -24.08 0.23
C GLY A 181 -5.66 -23.35 1.58
N LEU A 182 -5.76 -22.04 1.54
CA LEU A 182 -5.89 -21.19 2.73
C LEU A 182 -7.33 -20.70 2.86
N SER A 183 -7.84 -20.62 4.09
CA SER A 183 -9.07 -19.87 4.34
C SER A 183 -8.81 -18.37 4.13
N LEU A 184 -9.86 -17.60 3.82
CA LEU A 184 -9.73 -16.15 3.61
C LEU A 184 -9.10 -15.45 4.83
N ASN A 185 -9.52 -15.81 6.04
CA ASN A 185 -8.98 -15.26 7.27
C ASN A 185 -7.47 -15.52 7.39
N ARG A 186 -7.03 -16.73 7.05
CA ARG A 186 -5.62 -17.12 7.12
C ARG A 186 -4.80 -16.43 6.02
N LEU A 187 -5.36 -16.29 4.81
CA LEU A 187 -4.73 -15.60 3.72
C LEU A 187 -4.50 -14.11 4.06
N VAL A 188 -5.55 -13.43 4.50
CA VAL A 188 -5.48 -12.01 4.84
C VAL A 188 -4.61 -11.77 6.07
N GLY A 189 -4.73 -12.61 7.11
CA GLY A 189 -3.89 -12.54 8.29
C GLY A 189 -2.41 -12.64 7.95
N PHE A 190 -2.03 -13.65 7.17
CA PHE A 190 -0.65 -13.85 6.72
C PHE A 190 -0.15 -12.71 5.82
N GLN A 191 -0.96 -12.27 4.86
CA GLN A 191 -0.53 -11.24 3.90
C GLN A 191 -0.41 -9.84 4.50
N TRP A 192 -1.34 -9.46 5.41
CA TRP A 192 -1.47 -8.07 5.87
C TRP A 192 -1.09 -7.86 7.34
N LEU A 193 -1.20 -8.87 8.19
CA LEU A 193 -0.97 -8.71 9.63
C LEU A 193 0.33 -9.37 10.12
N ASP A 194 1.02 -10.11 9.26
CA ASP A 194 2.24 -10.82 9.59
C ASP A 194 3.49 -10.10 9.05
N GLN A 195 4.65 -10.42 9.64
CA GLN A 195 5.96 -9.91 9.23
C GLN A 195 6.56 -10.69 8.04
N GLU A 196 5.96 -11.79 7.65
CA GLU A 196 6.52 -12.74 6.68
C GLU A 196 6.16 -12.41 5.22
N ALA A 197 4.99 -11.78 4.98
CA ALA A 197 4.48 -11.54 3.64
C ALA A 197 4.77 -10.12 3.12
N ILE A 198 3.75 -9.26 2.94
CA ILE A 198 3.90 -7.92 2.37
C ILE A 198 4.89 -7.07 3.20
N PHE A 199 4.80 -7.17 4.53
CA PHE A 199 5.69 -6.44 5.44
C PHE A 199 7.00 -7.18 5.73
N GLY A 200 7.23 -8.33 5.13
CA GLY A 200 8.46 -9.08 5.22
C GLY A 200 9.57 -8.56 4.29
N ILE A 201 10.10 -9.45 3.45
CA ILE A 201 11.18 -9.15 2.50
C ILE A 201 10.86 -7.98 1.55
N PRO A 202 9.64 -7.83 0.98
CA PRO A 202 9.37 -6.77 0.01
C PRO A 202 9.49 -5.35 0.57
N ILE A 203 9.18 -5.15 1.86
CA ILE A 203 9.24 -3.82 2.53
C ILE A 203 10.33 -3.82 3.61
N GLY A 204 10.93 -4.98 3.88
CA GLY A 204 12.03 -5.13 4.82
C GLY A 204 13.31 -4.50 4.28
N VAL A 205 13.74 -3.40 4.91
CA VAL A 205 15.04 -2.75 4.65
C VAL A 205 15.99 -3.10 5.79
#